data_99a3eb383b5b45cabb783eaee9482691
#
_entry.id   99a3eb383b5b45cabb783eaee9482691
#
_cell.length_a   1.000
_cell.length_b   1.000
_cell.length_c   1.000
_cell.angle_alpha   90.00
_cell.angle_beta   90.00
_cell.angle_gamma   90.00
#
_symmetry.space_group_name_H-M   'P 1'
#
loop_
_entity.id
_entity.type
_entity.pdbx_description
1 polymer ?
#
loop_
_entity_poly.entity_id
_entity_poly.type
_entity_poly.pdbx_seq_one_letter_code
_entity_poly.pdbx_strand_id
1 'polypeptide(L)'
;IQAKRSSKEAFSALNELIGGIDILEKAENLAPNSKGVMAIRRLEKIYHILRYYGVEKFVTFDLSMTGTYGYYTGIVFRGYTYGTGDAVVKGGRYDHLIEKFGKKSPSIGFAIVIDELVSALTRQKIRIVYPRKNTIIIYAEGRQLEAIRLAKDFRRKAKNAELLKKDENSGLEDYIRYGNDYYAGSLVYIEETGEVTMVNLVTGEQKIVNSTDRS
;
A
#
# COMPACT_ATOMS: atom_id res chain seq x y z
N ILE A 1 44.85 -8.16 -25.70
CA ILE A 1 45.04 -6.98 -24.84
C ILE A 1 43.76 -6.17 -24.93
N GLN A 2 42.85 -6.39 -24.00
CA GLN A 2 41.64 -5.56 -23.89
C GLN A 2 42.08 -4.18 -23.38
N ALA A 3 42.02 -3.18 -24.24
CA ALA A 3 42.24 -1.80 -23.84
C ALA A 3 41.25 -1.45 -22.74
N LYS A 4 41.73 -1.03 -21.57
CA LYS A 4 40.88 -0.43 -20.52
C LYS A 4 40.15 0.76 -21.14
N ARG A 5 38.88 0.57 -21.49
CA ARG A 5 38.04 1.73 -21.85
C ARG A 5 38.05 2.69 -20.67
N SER A 6 38.16 3.96 -20.97
CA SER A 6 38.27 4.98 -19.92
C SER A 6 36.93 4.97 -19.15
N SER A 7 37.00 5.13 -17.84
CA SER A 7 35.79 5.26 -16.99
C SER A 7 34.88 6.40 -17.48
N LYS A 8 35.45 7.38 -18.18
CA LYS A 8 34.74 8.52 -18.78
C LYS A 8 33.81 8.08 -19.92
N GLU A 9 34.27 7.16 -20.81
CA GLU A 9 33.45 6.63 -21.91
C GLU A 9 32.28 5.80 -21.37
N ALA A 10 32.53 4.94 -20.38
CA ALA A 10 31.50 4.16 -19.72
C ALA A 10 30.43 5.07 -19.06
N PHE A 11 30.88 6.15 -18.42
CA PHE A 11 30.01 7.11 -17.76
C PHE A 11 29.13 7.90 -18.76
N SER A 12 29.71 8.31 -19.88
CA SER A 12 28.98 9.03 -20.93
C SER A 12 27.95 8.18 -21.63
N ALA A 13 28.15 6.87 -21.70
CA ALA A 13 27.24 5.93 -22.34
C ALA A 13 26.05 5.53 -21.43
N LEU A 14 26.11 5.78 -20.11
CA LEU A 14 25.05 5.35 -19.17
C LEU A 14 23.66 5.86 -19.54
N ASN A 15 23.53 7.10 -20.01
CA ASN A 15 22.25 7.68 -20.40
C ASN A 15 21.63 7.01 -21.65
N GLU A 16 22.42 6.28 -22.42
CA GLU A 16 21.98 5.52 -23.60
C GLU A 16 21.62 4.07 -23.24
N LEU A 17 21.95 3.63 -22.02
CA LEU A 17 21.71 2.29 -21.54
C LEU A 17 20.39 2.19 -20.75
N ILE A 18 19.31 2.54 -21.45
CA ILE A 18 17.92 2.41 -20.97
C ILE A 18 17.16 1.57 -21.98
N GLY A 19 16.54 0.46 -21.55
CA GLY A 19 15.78 -0.42 -22.45
C GLY A 19 15.53 -1.80 -21.90
N GLY A 20 15.28 -2.75 -22.81
CA GLY A 20 15.05 -4.15 -22.52
C GLY A 20 16.30 -4.92 -22.14
N ILE A 21 16.21 -6.24 -22.22
CA ILE A 21 17.32 -7.14 -21.88
C ILE A 21 18.55 -6.94 -22.80
N ASP A 22 18.32 -6.51 -24.02
CA ASP A 22 19.34 -6.29 -25.06
C ASP A 22 20.40 -5.25 -24.67
N ILE A 23 20.03 -4.28 -23.81
CA ILE A 23 21.00 -3.29 -23.33
C ILE A 23 22.06 -3.87 -22.40
N LEU A 24 21.79 -4.98 -21.74
CA LEU A 24 22.72 -5.58 -20.77
C LEU A 24 23.98 -6.11 -21.45
N GLU A 25 23.87 -6.67 -22.65
CA GLU A 25 25.03 -7.08 -23.44
C GLU A 25 25.91 -5.89 -23.82
N LYS A 26 25.29 -4.79 -24.27
CA LYS A 26 26.01 -3.54 -24.56
C LYS A 26 26.71 -3.00 -23.32
N ALA A 27 26.00 -3.03 -22.19
CA ALA A 27 26.53 -2.56 -20.92
C ALA A 27 27.70 -3.41 -20.42
N GLU A 28 27.65 -4.74 -20.57
CA GLU A 28 28.76 -5.62 -20.20
C GLU A 28 30.02 -5.30 -20.98
N ASN A 29 29.90 -5.03 -22.29
CA ASN A 29 30.99 -4.61 -23.13
C ASN A 29 31.59 -3.24 -22.76
N LEU A 30 30.83 -2.36 -22.16
CA LEU A 30 31.24 -1.04 -21.70
C LEU A 30 31.73 -1.03 -20.25
N ALA A 31 31.49 -2.09 -19.50
CA ALA A 31 31.80 -2.15 -18.07
C ALA A 31 33.32 -1.94 -17.83
N PRO A 32 33.72 -0.98 -16.98
CA PRO A 32 35.13 -0.57 -16.82
C PRO A 32 35.93 -1.59 -15.99
N ASN A 33 35.27 -2.46 -15.27
CA ASN A 33 35.91 -3.44 -14.37
C ASN A 33 35.03 -4.65 -14.10
N SER A 34 35.58 -5.65 -13.43
CA SER A 34 34.92 -6.90 -13.10
C SER A 34 33.67 -6.72 -12.19
N LYS A 35 33.68 -5.71 -11.31
CA LYS A 35 32.51 -5.42 -10.46
C LYS A 35 31.31 -4.97 -11.28
N GLY A 36 31.54 -4.12 -12.30
CA GLY A 36 30.51 -3.71 -13.26
C GLY A 36 29.94 -4.90 -14.02
N VAL A 37 30.81 -5.76 -14.56
CA VAL A 37 30.39 -7.00 -15.24
C VAL A 37 29.53 -7.88 -14.33
N MET A 38 29.95 -8.09 -13.09
CA MET A 38 29.20 -8.90 -12.11
C MET A 38 27.83 -8.30 -11.81
N ALA A 39 27.72 -6.98 -11.71
CA ALA A 39 26.46 -6.29 -11.47
C ALA A 39 25.48 -6.50 -12.64
N ILE A 40 25.96 -6.36 -13.88
CA ILE A 40 25.17 -6.56 -15.09
C ILE A 40 24.68 -8.01 -15.21
N ARG A 41 25.56 -8.98 -15.01
CA ARG A 41 25.18 -10.41 -14.98
C ARG A 41 24.18 -10.74 -13.86
N ARG A 42 24.20 -9.98 -12.77
CA ARG A 42 23.18 -10.11 -11.72
C ARG A 42 21.82 -9.63 -12.19
N LEU A 43 21.75 -8.53 -12.93
CA LEU A 43 20.50 -8.04 -13.53
C LEU A 43 19.95 -9.04 -14.54
N GLU A 44 20.79 -9.62 -15.37
CA GLU A 44 20.41 -10.67 -16.32
C GLU A 44 19.79 -11.90 -15.62
N LYS A 45 20.41 -12.37 -14.55
CA LYS A 45 19.86 -13.48 -13.75
C LYS A 45 18.49 -13.13 -13.17
N ILE A 46 18.31 -11.91 -12.68
CA ILE A 46 17.02 -11.43 -12.15
C ILE A 46 15.98 -11.41 -13.28
N TYR A 47 16.34 -10.92 -14.47
CA TYR A 47 15.44 -10.90 -15.62
C TYR A 47 14.95 -12.31 -15.98
N HIS A 48 15.84 -13.30 -16.01
CA HIS A 48 15.43 -14.69 -16.27
C HIS A 48 14.46 -15.24 -15.22
N ILE A 49 14.64 -14.87 -13.95
CA ILE A 49 13.68 -15.22 -12.89
C ILE A 49 12.33 -14.55 -13.14
N LEU A 50 12.31 -13.24 -13.44
CA LEU A 50 11.08 -12.49 -13.73
C LEU A 50 10.35 -13.04 -14.95
N ARG A 51 11.07 -13.57 -15.93
CA ARG A 51 10.51 -14.25 -17.09
C ARG A 51 9.76 -15.54 -16.70
N TYR A 52 10.23 -16.30 -15.70
CA TYR A 52 9.47 -17.45 -15.18
C TYR A 52 8.15 -17.02 -14.52
N TYR A 53 8.08 -15.79 -14.00
CA TYR A 53 6.84 -15.21 -13.48
C TYR A 53 5.96 -14.56 -14.56
N GLY A 54 6.43 -14.47 -15.82
CA GLY A 54 5.70 -13.86 -16.94
C GLY A 54 5.53 -12.35 -16.83
N VAL A 55 6.42 -11.68 -16.08
CA VAL A 55 6.35 -10.23 -15.83
C VAL A 55 7.47 -9.42 -16.52
N GLU A 56 8.31 -10.09 -17.32
CA GLU A 56 9.45 -9.48 -18.02
C GLU A 56 9.07 -8.31 -18.93
N LYS A 57 7.88 -8.34 -19.50
CA LYS A 57 7.35 -7.28 -20.38
C LYS A 57 7.11 -5.95 -19.66
N PHE A 58 7.06 -5.97 -18.33
CA PHE A 58 6.89 -4.78 -17.50
C PHE A 58 8.23 -4.26 -16.95
N VAL A 59 9.36 -4.87 -17.36
CA VAL A 59 10.68 -4.55 -16.83
C VAL A 59 11.48 -3.78 -17.86
N THR A 60 12.03 -2.66 -17.41
CA THR A 60 12.98 -1.85 -18.16
C THR A 60 14.25 -1.70 -17.32
N PHE A 61 15.40 -1.86 -17.92
CA PHE A 61 16.68 -1.56 -17.28
C PHE A 61 17.05 -0.11 -17.51
N ASP A 62 17.52 0.55 -16.48
CA ASP A 62 18.05 1.91 -16.51
C ASP A 62 19.37 1.92 -15.72
N LEU A 63 20.48 1.91 -16.45
CA LEU A 63 21.81 1.89 -15.84
C LEU A 63 22.31 3.28 -15.46
N SER A 64 21.58 4.33 -15.80
CA SER A 64 21.83 5.70 -15.32
C SER A 64 21.28 5.93 -13.92
N MET A 65 20.38 5.05 -13.46
CA MET A 65 19.70 5.18 -12.18
C MET A 65 20.66 4.97 -11.01
N THR A 66 20.91 6.03 -10.26
CA THR A 66 21.66 5.97 -9.01
C THR A 66 20.74 5.78 -7.82
N GLY A 67 21.20 5.04 -6.81
CA GLY A 67 20.45 4.87 -5.57
C GLY A 67 20.32 6.20 -4.82
N THR A 68 19.10 6.60 -4.50
CA THR A 68 18.83 7.80 -3.69
C THR A 68 19.37 7.64 -2.26
N TYR A 69 19.48 6.41 -1.80
CA TYR A 69 19.89 6.10 -0.43
C TYR A 69 21.20 5.31 -0.43
N GLY A 70 22.20 5.79 0.31
CA GLY A 70 23.53 5.19 0.40
C GLY A 70 23.60 3.82 1.09
N TYR A 71 22.49 3.27 1.58
CA TYR A 71 22.43 1.96 2.22
C TYR A 71 22.13 0.80 1.26
N TYR A 72 21.79 1.05 0.00
CA TYR A 72 21.60 -0.01 -0.97
C TYR A 72 22.92 -0.70 -1.32
N THR A 73 22.92 -2.02 -1.31
CA THR A 73 24.09 -2.87 -1.56
C THR A 73 23.94 -3.72 -2.82
N GLY A 74 22.80 -3.66 -3.47
CA GLY A 74 22.50 -4.48 -4.64
C GLY A 74 21.54 -3.79 -5.59
N ILE A 75 20.56 -4.56 -6.08
CA ILE A 75 19.56 -4.02 -7.00
C ILE A 75 18.78 -2.87 -6.37
N VAL A 76 18.55 -1.84 -7.20
CA VAL A 76 17.61 -0.75 -6.92
C VAL A 76 16.51 -0.81 -7.98
N PHE A 77 15.27 -0.59 -7.59
CA PHE A 77 14.14 -0.60 -8.51
C PHE A 77 13.15 0.50 -8.21
N ARG A 78 12.45 0.93 -9.25
CA ARG A 78 11.35 1.89 -9.17
C ARG A 78 10.17 1.35 -9.97
N GLY A 79 8.96 1.57 -9.45
CA GLY A 79 7.73 1.23 -10.16
C GLY A 79 7.04 2.50 -10.61
N TYR A 80 6.62 2.52 -11.85
CA TYR A 80 5.93 3.65 -12.48
C TYR A 80 4.55 3.23 -12.96
N THR A 81 3.63 4.17 -13.02
CA THR A 81 2.32 4.00 -13.64
C THR A 81 1.91 5.26 -14.39
N TYR A 82 0.86 5.15 -15.18
CA TYR A 82 0.34 6.32 -15.90
C TYR A 82 -0.20 7.38 -14.94
N GLY A 83 0.03 8.65 -15.29
CA GLY A 83 -0.53 9.76 -14.55
C GLY A 83 0.27 10.21 -13.33
N THR A 84 1.53 9.76 -13.18
CA THR A 84 2.45 10.26 -12.16
C THR A 84 3.63 10.99 -12.79
N GLY A 85 4.21 11.92 -12.02
CA GLY A 85 5.45 12.61 -12.41
C GLY A 85 6.69 11.90 -11.87
N ASP A 86 6.54 11.00 -10.90
CA ASP A 86 7.63 10.23 -10.28
C ASP A 86 7.17 8.78 -10.02
N ALA A 87 8.08 7.96 -9.50
CA ALA A 87 7.83 6.57 -9.18
C ALA A 87 6.85 6.41 -8.01
N VAL A 88 5.83 5.56 -8.17
CA VAL A 88 4.88 5.19 -7.13
C VAL A 88 5.47 4.16 -6.15
N VAL A 89 6.50 3.43 -6.59
CA VAL A 89 7.23 2.45 -5.75
C VAL A 89 8.73 2.72 -5.90
N LYS A 90 9.44 2.75 -4.76
CA LYS A 90 10.89 2.90 -4.72
C LYS A 90 11.46 1.87 -3.76
N GLY A 91 12.41 1.05 -4.21
CA GLY A 91 12.96 -0.03 -3.40
C GLY A 91 14.35 -0.48 -3.81
N GLY A 92 14.90 -1.42 -3.04
CA GLY A 92 16.19 -2.01 -3.33
C GLY A 92 16.65 -3.01 -2.27
N ARG A 93 17.78 -3.65 -2.55
CA ARG A 93 18.45 -4.58 -1.65
C ARG A 93 19.40 -3.84 -0.72
N TYR A 94 19.36 -4.18 0.56
CA TYR A 94 20.25 -3.65 1.59
C TYR A 94 20.67 -4.75 2.55
N ASP A 95 21.99 -4.99 2.64
CA ASP A 95 22.52 -6.13 3.39
C ASP A 95 23.04 -5.72 4.77
N HIS A 96 23.33 -4.41 4.98
CA HIS A 96 23.98 -3.92 6.18
C HIS A 96 23.12 -3.01 7.08
N LEU A 97 21.91 -2.66 6.62
CA LEU A 97 21.06 -1.75 7.39
C LEU A 97 20.63 -2.36 8.72
N ILE A 98 20.20 -3.63 8.69
CA ILE A 98 19.73 -4.35 9.88
C ILE A 98 20.88 -4.72 10.83
N GLU A 99 22.10 -4.82 10.31
CA GLU A 99 23.30 -5.09 11.11
C GLU A 99 23.52 -4.02 12.19
N LYS A 100 23.11 -2.78 11.93
CA LYS A 100 23.16 -1.69 12.94
C LYS A 100 22.26 -1.96 14.17
N PHE A 101 21.31 -2.86 14.04
CA PHE A 101 20.42 -3.30 15.12
C PHE A 101 20.82 -4.68 15.71
N GLY A 102 22.07 -5.11 15.45
CA GLY A 102 22.68 -6.30 16.08
C GLY A 102 22.56 -7.61 15.33
N LYS A 103 21.92 -7.64 14.13
CA LYS A 103 21.79 -8.88 13.36
C LYS A 103 22.15 -8.68 11.89
N LYS A 104 23.11 -9.46 11.39
CA LYS A 104 23.38 -9.52 9.93
C LYS A 104 22.21 -10.19 9.22
N SER A 105 21.49 -9.43 8.40
CA SER A 105 20.35 -9.94 7.65
C SER A 105 20.26 -9.24 6.30
N PRO A 106 20.65 -9.90 5.20
CA PRO A 106 20.40 -9.40 3.86
C PRO A 106 18.90 -9.21 3.67
N SER A 107 18.51 -8.05 3.19
CA SER A 107 17.10 -7.68 3.08
C SER A 107 16.83 -6.97 1.76
N ILE A 108 15.61 -7.06 1.31
CA ILE A 108 15.06 -6.28 0.21
C ILE A 108 13.74 -5.68 0.67
N GLY A 109 13.49 -4.45 0.30
CA GLY A 109 12.26 -3.76 0.67
C GLY A 109 11.91 -2.65 -0.31
N PHE A 110 10.71 -2.14 -0.15
CA PHE A 110 10.24 -1.01 -0.94
C PHE A 110 9.29 -0.13 -0.11
N ALA A 111 9.15 1.10 -0.56
CA ALA A 111 8.17 2.05 -0.07
C ALA A 111 7.20 2.40 -1.20
N ILE A 112 5.93 2.59 -0.85
CA ILE A 112 4.91 3.13 -1.75
C ILE A 112 4.79 4.62 -1.45
N VAL A 113 4.90 5.46 -2.49
CA VAL A 113 4.70 6.90 -2.41
C VAL A 113 3.20 7.16 -2.55
N ILE A 114 2.53 7.34 -1.42
CA ILE A 114 1.06 7.42 -1.36
C ILE A 114 0.51 8.58 -2.20
N ASP A 115 1.15 9.74 -2.15
CA ASP A 115 0.70 10.92 -2.91
C ASP A 115 0.73 10.66 -4.43
N GLU A 116 1.78 10.00 -4.93
CA GLU A 116 1.89 9.59 -6.33
C GLU A 116 0.83 8.54 -6.69
N LEU A 117 0.59 7.58 -5.79
CA LEU A 117 -0.43 6.56 -6.00
C LEU A 117 -1.83 7.18 -6.09
N VAL A 118 -2.18 8.07 -5.16
CA VAL A 118 -3.48 8.78 -5.17
C VAL A 118 -3.62 9.64 -6.43
N SER A 119 -2.56 10.35 -6.82
CA SER A 119 -2.51 11.13 -8.06
C SER A 119 -2.78 10.25 -9.29
N ALA A 120 -2.12 9.09 -9.36
CA ALA A 120 -2.33 8.12 -10.45
C ALA A 120 -3.77 7.62 -10.52
N LEU A 121 -4.33 7.19 -9.39
CA LEU A 121 -5.71 6.70 -9.30
C LEU A 121 -6.71 7.76 -9.77
N THR A 122 -6.52 9.01 -9.32
CA THR A 122 -7.38 10.14 -9.68
C THR A 122 -7.32 10.44 -11.18
N ARG A 123 -6.12 10.53 -11.76
CA ARG A 123 -5.92 10.81 -13.19
C ARG A 123 -6.42 9.69 -14.09
N GLN A 124 -6.27 8.44 -13.65
CA GLN A 124 -6.79 7.28 -14.36
C GLN A 124 -8.28 7.05 -14.11
N LYS A 125 -8.93 7.87 -13.29
CA LYS A 125 -10.35 7.76 -12.90
C LYS A 125 -10.71 6.39 -12.33
N ILE A 126 -9.76 5.75 -11.63
CA ILE A 126 -9.98 4.48 -10.97
C ILE A 126 -10.73 4.73 -9.67
N ARG A 127 -11.95 4.20 -9.59
CA ARG A 127 -12.75 4.24 -8.36
C ARG A 127 -12.37 3.08 -7.47
N ILE A 128 -11.90 3.38 -6.27
CA ILE A 128 -11.68 2.37 -5.24
C ILE A 128 -13.03 2.16 -4.55
N VAL A 129 -13.61 0.97 -4.73
CA VAL A 129 -14.83 0.59 -4.01
C VAL A 129 -14.41 0.01 -2.67
N TYR A 130 -14.62 0.77 -1.61
CA TYR A 130 -14.44 0.27 -0.24
C TYR A 130 -15.70 -0.49 0.19
N PRO A 131 -15.60 -1.75 0.60
CA PRO A 131 -16.75 -2.44 1.19
C PRO A 131 -17.09 -1.74 2.51
N ARG A 132 -18.32 -1.24 2.61
CA ARG A 132 -18.87 -0.64 3.83
C ARG A 132 -19.06 -1.74 4.89
N LYS A 133 -18.01 -2.08 5.64
CA LYS A 133 -18.03 -3.19 6.63
C LYS A 133 -18.03 -2.70 8.08
N ASN A 134 -17.81 -1.41 8.30
CA ASN A 134 -17.77 -0.85 9.65
C ASN A 134 -19.19 -0.67 10.19
N THR A 135 -19.38 -0.97 11.47
CA THR A 135 -20.60 -0.68 12.21
C THR A 135 -20.30 0.45 13.20
N ILE A 136 -21.08 1.50 13.17
CA ILE A 136 -21.00 2.57 14.19
C ILE A 136 -22.09 2.30 15.20
N ILE A 137 -21.73 2.22 16.48
CA ILE A 137 -22.65 2.03 17.59
C ILE A 137 -22.76 3.34 18.34
N ILE A 138 -23.90 4.01 18.20
CA ILE A 138 -24.25 5.22 18.92
C ILE A 138 -24.96 4.80 20.21
N TYR A 139 -24.58 5.38 21.35
CA TYR A 139 -25.21 5.06 22.61
C TYR A 139 -25.53 6.32 23.42
N ALA A 140 -26.74 6.37 23.98
CA ALA A 140 -27.19 7.39 24.88
C ALA A 140 -26.49 7.32 26.25
N GLU A 141 -26.61 8.36 27.03
CA GLU A 141 -26.11 8.41 28.41
C GLU A 141 -26.63 7.20 29.22
N GLY A 142 -25.78 6.62 30.05
CA GLY A 142 -26.11 5.41 30.83
C GLY A 142 -26.09 4.09 30.03
N ARG A 143 -25.97 4.09 28.70
CA ARG A 143 -25.97 2.89 27.85
C ARG A 143 -24.61 2.40 27.42
N GLN A 144 -23.53 2.99 27.92
CA GLN A 144 -22.16 2.69 27.54
C GLN A 144 -21.80 1.20 27.73
N LEU A 145 -22.21 0.59 28.83
CA LEU A 145 -21.88 -0.82 29.11
C LEU A 145 -22.51 -1.76 28.08
N GLU A 146 -23.76 -1.47 27.68
CA GLU A 146 -24.47 -2.22 26.66
C GLU A 146 -23.80 -2.08 25.30
N ALA A 147 -23.43 -0.87 24.92
CA ALA A 147 -22.71 -0.57 23.69
C ALA A 147 -21.35 -1.29 23.63
N ILE A 148 -20.60 -1.33 24.73
CA ILE A 148 -19.32 -2.04 24.81
C ILE A 148 -19.52 -3.55 24.62
N ARG A 149 -20.54 -4.14 25.24
CA ARG A 149 -20.85 -5.57 25.07
C ARG A 149 -21.16 -5.88 23.60
N LEU A 150 -22.02 -5.09 22.99
CA LEU A 150 -22.39 -5.23 21.58
C LEU A 150 -21.18 -5.09 20.66
N ALA A 151 -20.31 -4.08 20.88
CA ALA A 151 -19.08 -3.91 20.11
C ALA A 151 -18.14 -5.12 20.22
N LYS A 152 -18.02 -5.71 21.42
CA LYS A 152 -17.23 -6.93 21.61
C LYS A 152 -17.79 -8.10 20.82
N ASP A 153 -19.11 -8.23 20.74
CA ASP A 153 -19.77 -9.31 19.99
C ASP A 153 -19.57 -9.12 18.48
N PHE A 154 -19.69 -7.89 17.96
CA PHE A 154 -19.36 -7.59 16.58
C PHE A 154 -17.91 -7.93 16.24
N ARG A 155 -16.97 -7.52 17.09
CA ARG A 155 -15.52 -7.77 16.89
C ARG A 155 -15.19 -9.27 16.96
N ARG A 156 -15.83 -10.04 17.83
CA ARG A 156 -15.69 -11.51 17.85
C ARG A 156 -16.12 -12.16 16.53
N LYS A 157 -17.09 -11.59 15.84
CA LYS A 157 -17.58 -12.04 14.52
C LYS A 157 -16.79 -11.43 13.36
N ALA A 158 -15.55 -10.95 13.62
CA ALA A 158 -14.66 -10.29 12.65
C ALA A 158 -15.29 -9.07 11.94
N LYS A 159 -16.24 -8.39 12.59
CA LYS A 159 -16.80 -7.12 12.13
C LYS A 159 -16.14 -5.95 12.85
N ASN A 160 -15.80 -4.90 12.13
CA ASN A 160 -15.34 -3.67 12.75
C ASN A 160 -16.49 -2.95 13.42
N ALA A 161 -16.30 -2.51 14.65
CA ALA A 161 -17.30 -1.76 15.40
C ALA A 161 -16.64 -0.58 16.13
N GLU A 162 -17.20 0.60 15.93
CA GLU A 162 -16.80 1.85 16.57
C GLU A 162 -17.89 2.27 17.55
N LEU A 163 -17.49 2.90 18.65
CA LEU A 163 -18.39 3.40 19.66
C LEU A 163 -18.38 4.91 19.64
N LEU A 164 -19.56 5.53 19.60
CA LEU A 164 -19.74 6.96 19.68
C LEU A 164 -20.85 7.29 20.69
N LYS A 165 -20.53 8.14 21.65
CA LYS A 165 -21.54 8.65 22.59
C LYS A 165 -22.48 9.61 21.84
N LYS A 166 -23.81 9.46 22.07
CA LYS A 166 -24.82 10.33 21.53
C LYS A 166 -24.62 11.76 22.04
N ASP A 167 -24.68 12.72 21.16
CA ASP A 167 -24.82 14.13 21.50
C ASP A 167 -26.29 14.44 21.83
N GLU A 168 -26.52 15.29 22.83
CA GLU A 168 -27.87 15.62 23.31
C GLU A 168 -28.74 16.31 22.24
N ASN A 169 -28.10 17.02 21.30
CA ASN A 169 -28.77 17.77 20.25
C ASN A 169 -28.91 17.02 18.93
N SER A 170 -28.41 15.77 18.85
CA SER A 170 -28.38 14.98 17.61
C SER A 170 -29.35 13.79 17.67
N GLY A 171 -30.13 13.65 16.61
CA GLY A 171 -31.07 12.54 16.43
C GLY A 171 -30.52 11.42 15.53
N LEU A 172 -31.31 10.36 15.34
CA LEU A 172 -30.95 9.23 14.50
C LEU A 172 -30.56 9.64 13.07
N GLU A 173 -31.26 10.59 12.47
CA GLU A 173 -31.01 11.06 11.10
C GLU A 173 -29.64 11.72 10.96
N ASP A 174 -29.19 12.44 11.99
CA ASP A 174 -27.86 13.06 11.99
C ASP A 174 -26.77 12.00 11.99
N TYR A 175 -26.96 10.91 12.74
CA TYR A 175 -26.03 9.80 12.79
C TYR A 175 -26.08 8.92 11.55
N ILE A 176 -27.24 8.81 10.88
CA ILE A 176 -27.33 8.19 9.55
C ILE A 176 -26.49 8.97 8.54
N ARG A 177 -26.59 10.30 8.54
CA ARG A 177 -25.77 11.17 7.70
C ARG A 177 -24.30 11.00 8.03
N TYR A 178 -23.93 11.10 9.30
CA TYR A 178 -22.57 10.86 9.79
C TYR A 178 -22.02 9.51 9.33
N GLY A 179 -22.78 8.42 9.52
CA GLY A 179 -22.38 7.08 9.09
C GLY A 179 -22.15 6.96 7.58
N ASN A 180 -22.98 7.65 6.78
CA ASN A 180 -22.81 7.72 5.33
C ASN A 180 -21.53 8.46 4.93
N ASP A 181 -21.24 9.59 5.57
CA ASP A 181 -20.03 10.40 5.31
C ASP A 181 -18.76 9.63 5.68
N TYR A 182 -18.81 8.80 6.71
CA TYR A 182 -17.72 7.91 7.14
C TYR A 182 -17.71 6.54 6.43
N TYR A 183 -18.53 6.35 5.40
CA TYR A 183 -18.60 5.10 4.65
C TYR A 183 -18.87 3.87 5.51
N ALA A 184 -19.60 4.01 6.60
CA ALA A 184 -20.00 2.89 7.42
C ALA A 184 -21.05 2.01 6.70
N GLY A 185 -21.05 0.71 6.98
CA GLY A 185 -22.00 -0.23 6.41
C GLY A 185 -23.29 -0.33 7.20
N SER A 186 -23.19 -0.15 8.51
CA SER A 186 -24.35 -0.19 9.40
C SER A 186 -24.19 0.75 10.59
N LEU A 187 -25.29 1.14 11.16
CA LEU A 187 -25.39 1.93 12.37
C LEU A 187 -26.28 1.17 13.37
N VAL A 188 -25.87 1.19 14.62
CA VAL A 188 -26.69 0.73 15.75
C VAL A 188 -26.90 1.92 16.66
N TYR A 189 -28.14 2.26 16.91
CA TYR A 189 -28.50 3.41 17.72
C TYR A 189 -29.22 2.94 18.97
N ILE A 190 -28.64 3.22 20.14
CA ILE A 190 -29.14 2.80 21.44
C ILE A 190 -29.67 4.01 22.19
N GLU A 191 -30.97 4.09 22.32
CA GLU A 191 -31.69 5.15 23.04
C GLU A 191 -31.53 5.06 24.55
N GLU A 192 -31.89 6.11 25.26
CA GLU A 192 -31.94 6.18 26.72
C GLU A 192 -32.93 5.14 27.30
N THR A 193 -34.02 4.90 26.60
CA THR A 193 -35.03 3.87 26.93
C THR A 193 -34.47 2.45 26.86
N GLY A 194 -33.36 2.23 26.15
CA GLY A 194 -32.80 0.93 25.84
C GLY A 194 -33.34 0.33 24.55
N GLU A 195 -34.16 1.06 23.81
CA GLU A 195 -34.56 0.68 22.47
C GLU A 195 -33.29 0.74 21.56
N VAL A 196 -33.18 -0.24 20.67
CA VAL A 196 -32.08 -0.35 19.75
C VAL A 196 -32.59 -0.35 18.32
N THR A 197 -32.20 0.64 17.57
CA THR A 197 -32.42 0.71 16.12
C THR A 197 -31.20 0.31 15.36
N MET A 198 -31.29 -0.68 14.49
CA MET A 198 -30.25 -1.07 13.55
C MET A 198 -30.56 -0.52 12.16
N VAL A 199 -29.61 0.17 11.57
CA VAL A 199 -29.75 0.75 10.22
C VAL A 199 -28.71 0.15 9.32
N ASN A 200 -29.13 -0.42 8.19
CA ASN A 200 -28.24 -0.76 7.09
C ASN A 200 -28.02 0.50 6.24
N LEU A 201 -26.84 1.08 6.34
CA LEU A 201 -26.51 2.33 5.62
C LEU A 201 -26.31 2.15 4.11
N VAL A 202 -26.26 0.90 3.64
CA VAL A 202 -26.15 0.59 2.19
C VAL A 202 -27.54 0.50 1.55
N THR A 203 -28.49 -0.15 2.23
CA THR A 203 -29.86 -0.36 1.71
C THR A 203 -30.87 0.66 2.23
N GLY A 204 -30.56 1.35 3.32
CA GLY A 204 -31.48 2.25 4.02
C GLY A 204 -32.48 1.51 4.93
N GLU A 205 -32.41 0.18 5.03
CA GLU A 205 -33.30 -0.61 5.84
C GLU A 205 -33.09 -0.35 7.33
N GLN A 206 -34.16 -0.14 8.07
CA GLN A 206 -34.16 0.07 9.52
C GLN A 206 -34.93 -1.04 10.23
N LYS A 207 -34.36 -1.52 11.33
CA LYS A 207 -34.98 -2.54 12.18
C LYS A 207 -34.85 -2.17 13.66
N ILE A 208 -35.99 -2.11 14.37
CA ILE A 208 -36.00 -1.98 15.82
C ILE A 208 -35.80 -3.38 16.41
N VAL A 209 -34.86 -3.52 17.34
CA VAL A 209 -34.53 -4.77 18.02
C VAL A 209 -34.89 -4.60 19.50
N ASN A 210 -35.94 -5.27 19.94
CA ASN A 210 -36.35 -5.29 21.35
C ASN A 210 -35.35 -6.12 22.17
N SER A 211 -35.24 -5.81 23.46
CA SER A 211 -34.33 -6.49 24.40
C SER A 211 -34.59 -8.01 24.56
N THR A 212 -35.73 -8.51 24.14
CA THR A 212 -36.12 -9.93 24.17
C THR A 212 -35.53 -10.79 23.04
N ASP A 213 -35.04 -10.19 21.97
CA ASP A 213 -34.48 -10.92 20.82
C ASP A 213 -32.93 -11.12 20.90
N ARG A 214 -32.37 -10.95 22.07
CA ARG A 214 -30.90 -10.95 22.29
C ARG A 214 -30.34 -12.24 22.93
N SER A 215 -31.07 -13.35 22.86
CA SER A 215 -30.61 -14.68 23.34
C SER A 215 -29.96 -15.50 22.23
#